data_e1ea1b0e8de3a4c483beebe9f25ed1b2
#
_entry.id   e1ea1b0e8de3a4c483beebe9f25ed1b2
#
_cell.length_a   1.000
_cell.length_b   1.000
_cell.length_c   1.000
_cell.angle_alpha   90.00
_cell.angle_beta   90.00
_cell.angle_gamma   90.00
#
_symmetry.space_group_name_H-M   'P 1'
#
loop_
_entity.id
_entity.type
_entity.pdbx_description
1 polymer ?
#
loop_
_entity_poly.entity_id
_entity_poly.type
_entity_poly.pdbx_seq_one_letter_code
_entity_poly.pdbx_strand_id
1 'polypeptide(L)'
;PAVTAELEPTCVYPLIQGSDLSQWSVRSRAWLLCPHTAETKIYPLAEADLRQDLPLTYAYLTRFRDLLETRKGFAGWERAIQERYFYALLRVGPYTFSRYKVAWRYIARSFITAVITPMQDPYLGETLPLPNETAYYLCGILSSAPVRCCVTCYMNPTSISAHVLDKLHIPAFDPVDSRHLSIAALCEEGHRASDPRCQDAVRQQLDRAVAALYGLTSADLDAVRSMLEKI
;
A
#
# COMPACT_ATOMS: atom_id res chain seq x y z
N PRO A 1 9.34 28.86 -2.39
CA PRO A 1 8.02 29.48 -2.20
C PRO A 1 6.93 28.47 -2.56
N ALA A 2 5.81 28.47 -1.82
CA ALA A 2 4.63 27.71 -2.17
C ALA A 2 4.02 28.26 -3.46
N VAL A 3 3.55 27.37 -4.32
CA VAL A 3 2.88 27.71 -5.57
C VAL A 3 1.47 27.19 -5.51
N THR A 4 0.49 28.06 -5.75
CA THR A 4 -0.91 27.69 -5.90
C THR A 4 -1.24 27.61 -7.39
N ALA A 5 -1.94 26.57 -7.79
CA ALA A 5 -2.39 26.35 -9.17
C ALA A 5 -3.73 25.62 -9.18
N GLU A 6 -4.50 25.83 -10.22
CA GLU A 6 -5.68 25.02 -10.55
C GLU A 6 -5.23 23.88 -11.47
N LEU A 7 -5.74 22.68 -11.25
CA LEU A 7 -5.43 21.47 -12.00
C LEU A 7 -6.70 20.71 -12.31
N GLU A 8 -6.68 19.94 -13.38
CA GLU A 8 -7.72 18.95 -13.63
C GLU A 8 -7.62 17.82 -12.58
N PRO A 9 -8.73 17.38 -11.99
CA PRO A 9 -8.70 16.37 -10.94
C PRO A 9 -8.27 14.99 -11.42
N THR A 10 -8.36 14.72 -12.71
CA THR A 10 -8.12 13.41 -13.32
C THR A 10 -6.73 12.82 -13.05
N CYS A 11 -5.71 13.67 -12.84
CA CYS A 11 -4.34 13.23 -12.55
C CYS A 11 -3.91 13.51 -11.10
N VAL A 12 -4.84 13.85 -10.22
CA VAL A 12 -4.53 14.20 -8.83
C VAL A 12 -5.03 13.11 -7.90
N TYR A 13 -4.11 12.41 -7.25
CA TYR A 13 -4.39 11.25 -6.39
C TYR A 13 -3.93 11.49 -4.95
N PRO A 14 -4.59 10.93 -3.93
CA PRO A 14 -4.07 10.94 -2.58
C PRO A 14 -2.70 10.27 -2.52
N LEU A 15 -1.71 10.95 -1.95
CA LEU A 15 -0.40 10.39 -1.71
C LEU A 15 -0.35 9.79 -0.31
N ILE A 16 -0.08 8.49 -0.24
CA ILE A 16 0.11 7.78 1.02
C ILE A 16 1.60 7.61 1.28
N GLN A 17 2.07 8.22 2.35
CA GLN A 17 3.43 8.11 2.84
C GLN A 17 3.51 7.13 4.02
N GLY A 18 4.71 6.65 4.36
CA GLY A 18 4.87 5.75 5.50
C GLY A 18 4.34 6.30 6.83
N SER A 19 4.42 7.62 7.04
CA SER A 19 3.85 8.31 8.22
C SER A 19 2.32 8.32 8.27
N ASP A 20 1.66 8.11 7.14
CA ASP A 20 0.20 8.12 7.03
C ASP A 20 -0.42 6.75 7.37
N LEU A 21 0.44 5.72 7.48
CA LEU A 21 0.06 4.36 7.84
C LEU A 21 0.18 4.14 9.35
N SER A 22 -0.86 3.61 9.95
CA SER A 22 -0.83 2.96 11.25
C SER A 22 -1.53 1.60 11.15
N GLN A 23 -1.46 0.80 12.21
CA GLN A 23 -2.11 -0.51 12.17
C GLN A 23 -3.59 -0.33 11.84
N TRP A 24 -4.01 -0.94 10.72
CA TRP A 24 -5.38 -0.90 10.21
C TRP A 24 -5.95 0.50 9.94
N SER A 25 -5.09 1.50 9.74
CA SER A 25 -5.54 2.86 9.43
C SER A 25 -4.62 3.56 8.45
N VAL A 26 -5.23 4.29 7.53
CA VAL A 26 -4.53 5.11 6.53
C VAL A 26 -5.13 6.50 6.53
N ARG A 27 -4.28 7.54 6.62
CA ARG A 27 -4.71 8.95 6.57
C ARG A 27 -3.80 9.75 5.65
N SER A 28 -4.15 9.80 4.36
CA SER A 28 -3.43 10.66 3.41
C SER A 28 -3.52 12.15 3.83
N ARG A 29 -2.39 12.84 3.75
CA ARG A 29 -2.27 14.28 4.05
C ARG A 29 -1.78 15.10 2.86
N ALA A 30 -1.46 14.43 1.77
CA ALA A 30 -0.90 15.06 0.59
C ALA A 30 -1.52 14.49 -0.68
N TRP A 31 -1.35 15.20 -1.77
CA TRP A 31 -1.82 14.79 -3.09
C TRP A 31 -0.64 14.63 -4.02
N LEU A 32 -0.73 13.69 -4.93
CA LEU A 32 0.26 13.41 -5.97
C LEU A 32 -0.33 13.76 -7.33
N LEU A 33 0.37 14.61 -8.07
CA LEU A 33 0.10 14.79 -9.49
C LEU A 33 0.74 13.62 -10.25
N CYS A 34 -0.09 12.73 -10.78
CA CYS A 34 0.32 11.49 -11.43
C CYS A 34 -0.28 11.42 -12.84
N PRO A 35 0.44 11.88 -13.87
CA PRO A 35 -0.01 11.84 -15.26
C PRO A 35 0.16 10.43 -15.89
N HIS A 36 -0.19 9.40 -15.14
CA HIS A 36 -0.27 8.02 -15.57
C HIS A 36 -1.67 7.48 -15.30
N THR A 37 -2.09 6.47 -16.03
CA THR A 37 -3.38 5.79 -15.86
C THR A 37 -3.21 4.27 -15.76
N ALA A 38 -4.29 3.58 -15.44
CA ALA A 38 -4.31 2.11 -15.44
C ALA A 38 -3.99 1.52 -16.82
N GLU A 39 -4.36 2.23 -17.89
CA GLU A 39 -4.11 1.85 -19.28
C GLU A 39 -2.66 2.12 -19.70
N THR A 40 -2.13 3.29 -19.35
CA THR A 40 -0.76 3.68 -19.74
C THR A 40 0.30 3.00 -18.87
N LYS A 41 -0.06 2.60 -17.65
CA LYS A 41 0.80 1.86 -16.69
C LYS A 41 2.10 2.61 -16.40
N ILE A 42 3.24 2.02 -16.82
CA ILE A 42 4.58 2.58 -16.61
C ILE A 42 4.84 3.83 -17.44
N TYR A 43 4.12 4.02 -18.55
CA TYR A 43 4.24 5.21 -19.36
C TYR A 43 3.26 6.29 -18.87
N PRO A 44 3.66 7.56 -18.84
CA PRO A 44 2.71 8.63 -18.61
C PRO A 44 1.82 8.85 -19.84
N LEU A 45 0.77 9.64 -19.71
CA LEU A 45 -0.01 10.15 -20.83
C LEU A 45 0.92 10.80 -21.85
N ALA A 46 0.62 10.63 -23.14
CA ALA A 46 1.41 11.28 -24.18
C ALA A 46 1.34 12.81 -24.05
N GLU A 47 2.42 13.52 -24.38
CA GLU A 47 2.48 14.97 -24.20
C GLU A 47 1.40 15.72 -25.02
N ALA A 48 1.04 15.18 -26.19
CA ALA A 48 -0.02 15.74 -27.02
C ALA A 48 -1.40 15.63 -26.30
N ASP A 49 -1.71 14.46 -25.76
CA ASP A 49 -2.96 14.20 -25.05
C ASP A 49 -3.03 15.04 -23.76
N LEU A 50 -1.93 15.09 -22.99
CA LEU A 50 -1.85 15.87 -21.78
C LEU A 50 -2.06 17.37 -22.07
N ARG A 51 -1.52 17.88 -23.19
CA ARG A 51 -1.69 19.27 -23.61
C ARG A 51 -3.12 19.58 -24.06
N GLN A 52 -3.76 18.64 -24.75
CA GLN A 52 -5.09 18.79 -25.30
C GLN A 52 -6.16 18.62 -24.22
N ASP A 53 -6.09 17.54 -23.44
CA ASP A 53 -7.15 17.11 -22.56
C ASP A 53 -6.99 17.62 -21.12
N LEU A 54 -5.75 17.96 -20.71
CA LEU A 54 -5.40 18.42 -19.37
C LEU A 54 -4.48 19.64 -19.41
N PRO A 55 -4.90 20.75 -20.05
CA PRO A 55 -4.05 21.92 -20.32
C PRO A 55 -3.53 22.61 -19.05
N LEU A 56 -4.29 22.65 -17.96
CA LEU A 56 -3.84 23.24 -16.68
C LEU A 56 -2.73 22.38 -16.05
N THR A 57 -2.90 21.08 -16.05
CA THR A 57 -1.90 20.10 -15.59
C THR A 57 -0.63 20.20 -16.43
N TYR A 58 -0.76 20.28 -17.76
CA TYR A 58 0.38 20.42 -18.64
C TYR A 58 1.14 21.73 -18.39
N ALA A 59 0.43 22.85 -18.30
CA ALA A 59 1.04 24.14 -18.00
C ALA A 59 1.77 24.14 -16.65
N TYR A 60 1.16 23.55 -15.62
CA TYR A 60 1.78 23.41 -14.31
C TYR A 60 3.07 22.58 -14.37
N LEU A 61 3.05 21.40 -14.99
CA LEU A 61 4.23 20.54 -15.13
C LEU A 61 5.35 21.22 -15.93
N THR A 62 5.00 21.92 -17.02
CA THR A 62 5.96 22.66 -17.86
C THR A 62 6.67 23.77 -17.08
N ARG A 63 5.99 24.42 -16.16
CA ARG A 63 6.59 25.44 -15.26
C ARG A 63 7.76 24.90 -14.44
N PHE A 64 7.76 23.60 -14.16
CA PHE A 64 8.80 22.92 -13.37
C PHE A 64 9.67 21.97 -14.22
N ARG A 65 9.65 22.13 -15.57
CA ARG A 65 10.36 21.23 -16.47
C ARG A 65 11.82 21.02 -16.07
N ASP A 66 12.60 22.08 -15.90
CA ASP A 66 14.03 21.99 -15.59
C ASP A 66 14.29 21.20 -14.29
N LEU A 67 13.42 21.40 -13.29
CA LEU A 67 13.49 20.67 -12.03
C LEU A 67 13.12 19.21 -12.21
N LEU A 68 12.12 18.90 -13.02
CA LEU A 68 11.63 17.55 -13.27
C LEU A 68 12.62 16.73 -14.10
N GLU A 69 13.29 17.34 -15.07
CA GLU A 69 14.32 16.71 -15.90
C GLU A 69 15.59 16.35 -15.10
N THR A 70 15.91 17.14 -14.08
CA THR A 70 17.09 16.91 -13.22
C THR A 70 16.87 15.94 -12.07
N ARG A 71 15.66 15.38 -11.92
CA ARG A 71 15.35 14.41 -10.85
C ARG A 71 16.24 13.18 -10.92
N LYS A 72 16.70 12.73 -9.76
CA LYS A 72 17.51 11.53 -9.60
C LYS A 72 16.63 10.31 -9.27
N GLY A 73 17.21 9.12 -9.36
CA GLY A 73 16.55 7.86 -8.98
C GLY A 73 16.08 7.03 -10.18
N PHE A 74 15.96 7.61 -11.36
CA PHE A 74 15.67 6.87 -12.58
C PHE A 74 16.93 6.14 -13.09
N ALA A 75 16.79 4.87 -13.44
CA ALA A 75 17.86 4.02 -13.96
C ALA A 75 17.34 3.07 -15.05
N GLY A 76 18.24 2.60 -15.91
CA GLY A 76 17.88 1.65 -16.96
C GLY A 76 16.73 2.17 -17.83
N TRP A 77 15.71 1.35 -18.03
CA TRP A 77 14.54 1.65 -18.85
C TRP A 77 13.69 2.83 -18.31
N GLU A 78 13.66 3.04 -16.99
CA GLU A 78 12.96 4.17 -16.41
C GLU A 78 13.59 5.51 -16.80
N ARG A 79 14.93 5.54 -16.97
CA ARG A 79 15.64 6.71 -17.45
C ARG A 79 15.21 7.08 -18.88
N ALA A 80 15.07 6.11 -19.77
CA ALA A 80 14.62 6.35 -21.13
C ALA A 80 13.17 6.89 -21.17
N ILE A 81 12.30 6.47 -20.24
CA ILE A 81 10.95 7.03 -20.11
C ILE A 81 11.02 8.49 -19.63
N GLN A 82 11.83 8.79 -18.61
CA GLN A 82 11.99 10.16 -18.10
C GLN A 82 12.56 11.11 -19.15
N GLU A 83 13.53 10.67 -19.93
CA GLU A 83 14.13 11.48 -21.02
C GLU A 83 13.11 11.82 -22.11
N ARG A 84 12.15 10.91 -22.36
CA ARG A 84 11.06 11.14 -23.31
C ARG A 84 9.92 11.96 -22.70
N TYR A 85 9.64 11.76 -21.42
CA TYR A 85 8.53 12.39 -20.69
C TYR A 85 9.05 12.99 -19.40
N PHE A 86 9.44 14.26 -19.40
CA PHE A 86 10.04 14.94 -18.24
C PHE A 86 9.20 14.84 -16.97
N TYR A 87 7.89 14.64 -17.10
CA TYR A 87 6.90 14.53 -16.03
C TYR A 87 6.65 13.09 -15.57
N ALA A 88 7.29 12.08 -16.15
CA ALA A 88 7.11 10.70 -15.76
C ALA A 88 7.41 10.48 -14.28
N LEU A 89 6.63 9.62 -13.63
CA LEU A 89 6.89 9.20 -12.25
C LEU A 89 7.69 7.89 -12.22
N LEU A 90 8.44 7.72 -11.14
CA LEU A 90 9.23 6.52 -10.87
C LEU A 90 8.33 5.42 -10.29
N ARG A 91 8.57 4.19 -10.71
CA ARG A 91 7.94 2.97 -10.14
C ARG A 91 6.42 2.96 -10.20
N VAL A 92 5.84 3.53 -11.24
CA VAL A 92 4.43 3.36 -11.54
C VAL A 92 4.22 2.01 -12.21
N GLY A 93 3.18 1.28 -11.80
CA GLY A 93 2.83 -0.01 -12.38
C GLY A 93 1.34 -0.33 -12.20
N PRO A 94 0.85 -1.47 -12.68
CA PRO A 94 -0.56 -1.85 -12.54
C PRO A 94 -1.05 -1.82 -11.10
N TYR A 95 -0.17 -2.18 -10.15
CA TYR A 95 -0.47 -2.15 -8.71
C TYR A 95 -0.78 -0.74 -8.19
N THR A 96 -0.26 0.31 -8.84
CA THR A 96 -0.50 1.72 -8.46
C THR A 96 -1.98 2.06 -8.57
N PHE A 97 -2.69 1.46 -9.53
CA PHE A 97 -4.09 1.74 -9.83
C PHE A 97 -5.04 0.65 -9.31
N SER A 98 -4.54 -0.31 -8.52
CA SER A 98 -5.40 -1.34 -7.91
C SER A 98 -6.36 -0.71 -6.92
N ARG A 99 -7.63 -1.12 -6.98
CA ARG A 99 -8.71 -0.61 -6.13
C ARG A 99 -8.47 -0.85 -4.64
N TYR A 100 -7.98 -2.04 -4.30
CA TYR A 100 -7.57 -2.40 -2.94
C TYR A 100 -6.08 -2.72 -2.95
N LYS A 101 -5.37 -2.26 -1.95
CA LYS A 101 -3.93 -2.48 -1.77
C LYS A 101 -3.66 -2.82 -0.32
N VAL A 102 -2.73 -3.73 -0.09
CA VAL A 102 -2.15 -3.92 1.24
C VAL A 102 -0.83 -3.15 1.26
N ALA A 103 -0.72 -2.22 2.19
CA ALA A 103 0.46 -1.38 2.33
C ALA A 103 1.15 -1.60 3.67
N TRP A 104 2.45 -1.42 3.69
CA TRP A 104 3.26 -1.41 4.91
C TRP A 104 4.32 -0.30 4.85
N ARG A 105 4.87 0.05 6.01
CA ARG A 105 5.96 1.02 6.07
C ARG A 105 7.27 0.38 5.60
N TYR A 106 7.92 0.98 4.61
CA TYR A 106 9.24 0.54 4.16
C TYR A 106 10.31 0.87 5.21
N ILE A 107 10.34 2.10 5.71
CA ILE A 107 11.24 2.53 6.78
C ILE A 107 10.47 2.45 8.10
N ALA A 108 10.75 1.42 8.88
CA ALA A 108 10.11 1.20 10.17
C ALA A 108 10.89 0.18 11.02
N ARG A 109 10.72 0.27 12.33
CA ARG A 109 11.23 -0.70 13.29
C ARG A 109 10.22 -1.82 13.58
N SER A 110 8.96 -1.62 13.24
CA SER A 110 7.89 -2.59 13.43
C SER A 110 7.09 -2.78 12.16
N PHE A 111 6.64 -4.01 11.91
CA PHE A 111 5.83 -4.33 10.76
C PHE A 111 4.38 -3.93 11.01
N ILE A 112 3.94 -2.88 10.32
CA ILE A 112 2.60 -2.29 10.41
C ILE A 112 1.98 -2.36 9.02
N THR A 113 0.76 -2.89 8.93
CA THR A 113 0.03 -3.07 7.68
C THR A 113 -1.37 -2.49 7.74
N ALA A 114 -1.85 -2.02 6.60
CA ALA A 114 -3.23 -1.59 6.44
C ALA A 114 -3.72 -1.84 5.00
N VAL A 115 -5.02 -2.01 4.83
CA VAL A 115 -5.68 -2.01 3.53
C VAL A 115 -5.99 -0.58 3.13
N ILE A 116 -5.60 -0.21 1.91
CA ILE A 116 -6.01 1.03 1.25
C ILE A 116 -7.26 0.71 0.43
N THR A 117 -8.34 1.43 0.67
CA THR A 117 -9.64 1.25 0.00
C THR A 117 -9.93 2.39 -0.96
N PRO A 118 -10.86 2.23 -1.92
CA PRO A 118 -11.28 3.30 -2.83
C PRO A 118 -11.88 4.53 -2.13
N MET A 119 -12.43 4.36 -0.94
CA MET A 119 -12.95 5.49 -0.15
C MET A 119 -11.84 6.43 0.33
N GLN A 120 -10.61 5.92 0.45
CA GLN A 120 -9.42 6.70 0.79
C GLN A 120 -8.73 7.26 -0.44
N ASP A 121 -9.15 6.83 -1.62
CA ASP A 121 -8.65 7.27 -2.92
C ASP A 121 -9.83 7.48 -3.89
N PRO A 122 -10.56 8.60 -3.79
CA PRO A 122 -11.77 8.86 -4.59
C PRO A 122 -11.50 9.01 -6.09
N TYR A 123 -10.24 9.10 -6.51
CA TYR A 123 -9.84 9.30 -7.92
C TYR A 123 -9.33 8.03 -8.60
N LEU A 124 -9.27 6.89 -7.89
CA LEU A 124 -9.04 5.60 -8.54
C LEU A 124 -10.29 5.26 -9.35
N GLY A 125 -10.27 5.62 -10.63
CA GLY A 125 -11.24 5.14 -11.60
C GLY A 125 -11.35 3.62 -11.59
N GLU A 126 -12.29 3.06 -12.34
CA GLU A 126 -12.54 1.61 -12.44
C GLU A 126 -11.27 0.81 -12.73
N THR A 127 -10.55 0.46 -11.68
CA THR A 127 -9.43 -0.49 -11.74
C THR A 127 -9.98 -1.88 -11.44
N LEU A 128 -9.39 -2.91 -12.07
CA LEU A 128 -9.75 -4.30 -11.82
C LEU A 128 -9.76 -4.58 -10.30
N PRO A 129 -10.92 -4.90 -9.72
CA PRO A 129 -11.00 -5.12 -8.28
C PRO A 129 -10.26 -6.40 -7.93
N LEU A 130 -9.26 -6.31 -7.05
CA LEU A 130 -9.04 -7.44 -6.15
C LEU A 130 -10.33 -7.58 -5.34
N PRO A 131 -10.87 -8.78 -5.14
CA PRO A 131 -11.95 -8.97 -4.20
C PRO A 131 -11.56 -8.35 -2.86
N ASN A 132 -12.49 -7.62 -2.25
CA ASN A 132 -12.28 -6.94 -0.98
C ASN A 132 -11.71 -7.91 0.08
N GLU A 133 -12.27 -9.12 0.13
CA GLU A 133 -11.90 -10.18 1.05
C GLU A 133 -10.44 -10.61 0.88
N THR A 134 -9.91 -10.68 -0.34
CA THR A 134 -8.50 -11.05 -0.59
C THR A 134 -7.54 -10.03 0.03
N ALA A 135 -7.83 -8.73 -0.08
CA ALA A 135 -6.99 -7.69 0.50
C ALA A 135 -7.03 -7.72 2.03
N TYR A 136 -8.21 -7.89 2.62
CA TYR A 136 -8.35 -8.01 4.07
C TYR A 136 -7.76 -9.31 4.61
N TYR A 137 -7.93 -10.43 3.90
CA TYR A 137 -7.27 -11.70 4.25
C TYR A 137 -5.74 -11.53 4.29
N LEU A 138 -5.15 -11.02 3.21
CA LEU A 138 -3.71 -10.82 3.13
C LEU A 138 -3.22 -9.86 4.22
N CYS A 139 -3.91 -8.74 4.42
CA CYS A 139 -3.60 -7.80 5.49
C CYS A 139 -3.75 -8.45 6.88
N GLY A 140 -4.77 -9.28 7.09
CA GLY A 140 -4.99 -10.01 8.33
C GLY A 140 -3.84 -10.97 8.64
N ILE A 141 -3.44 -11.77 7.67
CA ILE A 141 -2.26 -12.65 7.79
C ILE A 141 -1.01 -11.84 8.17
N LEU A 142 -0.71 -10.78 7.40
CA LEU A 142 0.47 -9.94 7.62
C LEU A 142 0.45 -9.17 8.95
N SER A 143 -0.73 -8.86 9.46
CA SER A 143 -0.93 -8.15 10.74
C SER A 143 -0.77 -9.03 11.97
N SER A 144 -0.90 -10.34 11.81
CA SER A 144 -0.92 -11.31 12.93
C SER A 144 0.43 -11.44 13.62
N ALA A 145 0.40 -11.80 14.91
CA ALA A 145 1.61 -12.00 15.70
C ALA A 145 2.54 -13.07 15.10
N PRO A 146 2.06 -14.26 14.63
CA PRO A 146 2.93 -15.25 14.01
C PRO A 146 3.73 -14.70 12.82
N VAL A 147 3.05 -14.00 11.91
CA VAL A 147 3.70 -13.48 10.69
C VAL A 147 4.57 -12.26 11.01
N ARG A 148 4.13 -11.37 11.88
CA ARG A 148 4.97 -10.24 12.36
C ARG A 148 6.26 -10.73 12.99
N CYS A 149 6.22 -11.79 13.78
CA CYS A 149 7.41 -12.41 14.35
C CYS A 149 8.37 -12.90 13.25
N CYS A 150 7.86 -13.64 12.25
CA CYS A 150 8.66 -14.07 11.11
C CYS A 150 9.28 -12.88 10.36
N VAL A 151 8.48 -11.85 10.04
CA VAL A 151 8.98 -10.65 9.37
C VAL A 151 10.10 -10.00 10.16
N THR A 152 9.94 -9.87 11.47
CA THR A 152 10.96 -9.27 12.36
C THR A 152 12.28 -10.04 12.34
N CYS A 153 12.24 -11.36 12.17
CA CYS A 153 13.46 -12.18 12.05
C CYS A 153 14.23 -11.95 10.74
N TYR A 154 13.57 -11.54 9.68
CA TYR A 154 14.17 -11.38 8.34
C TYR A 154 14.34 -9.92 7.91
N MET A 155 13.69 -8.97 8.57
CA MET A 155 13.79 -7.57 8.21
C MET A 155 15.14 -6.96 8.62
N ASN A 156 15.56 -5.96 7.84
CA ASN A 156 16.63 -5.08 8.28
C ASN A 156 16.12 -4.22 9.45
N PRO A 157 16.94 -3.90 10.48
CA PRO A 157 16.50 -3.10 11.63
C PRO A 157 15.85 -1.75 11.30
N THR A 158 16.10 -1.23 10.10
CA THR A 158 15.59 0.09 9.68
C THR A 158 14.67 0.06 8.46
N SER A 159 14.56 -1.10 7.77
CA SER A 159 13.75 -1.17 6.55
C SER A 159 13.12 -2.55 6.31
N ILE A 160 11.91 -2.54 5.80
CA ILE A 160 11.12 -3.74 5.49
C ILE A 160 10.87 -3.78 3.99
N SER A 161 11.79 -4.40 3.25
CA SER A 161 11.66 -4.56 1.80
C SER A 161 10.66 -5.67 1.44
N ALA A 162 10.14 -5.65 0.22
CA ALA A 162 9.23 -6.69 -0.28
C ALA A 162 9.85 -8.10 -0.24
N HIS A 163 11.19 -8.20 -0.35
CA HIS A 163 11.89 -9.50 -0.27
C HIS A 163 11.73 -10.23 1.07
N VAL A 164 11.34 -9.51 2.14
CA VAL A 164 10.99 -10.17 3.41
C VAL A 164 9.74 -11.03 3.24
N LEU A 165 8.79 -10.58 2.41
CA LEU A 165 7.54 -11.31 2.15
C LEU A 165 7.79 -12.58 1.33
N ASP A 166 8.85 -12.63 0.51
CA ASP A 166 9.24 -13.82 -0.26
C ASP A 166 9.62 -15.01 0.65
N LYS A 167 9.89 -14.76 1.93
CA LYS A 167 10.19 -15.77 2.95
C LYS A 167 8.95 -16.30 3.66
N LEU A 168 7.79 -15.70 3.43
CA LEU A 168 6.55 -16.08 4.07
C LEU A 168 5.80 -17.09 3.19
N HIS A 169 5.36 -18.18 3.80
CA HIS A 169 4.40 -19.06 3.15
C HIS A 169 2.97 -18.58 3.47
N ILE A 170 2.40 -17.78 2.58
CA ILE A 170 1.02 -17.29 2.73
C ILE A 170 0.12 -18.14 1.83
N PRO A 171 -0.85 -18.89 2.41
CA PRO A 171 -1.81 -19.64 1.60
C PRO A 171 -2.60 -18.71 0.68
N ALA A 172 -2.82 -19.14 -0.57
CA ALA A 172 -3.68 -18.40 -1.49
C ALA A 172 -5.09 -18.27 -0.90
N PHE A 173 -5.72 -17.10 -1.06
CA PHE A 173 -7.08 -16.89 -0.59
C PHE A 173 -8.05 -17.85 -1.30
N ASP A 174 -8.82 -18.58 -0.50
CA ASP A 174 -9.90 -19.44 -0.96
C ASP A 174 -11.23 -18.92 -0.42
N PRO A 175 -12.15 -18.47 -1.29
CA PRO A 175 -13.44 -17.90 -0.89
C PRO A 175 -14.42 -18.93 -0.30
N VAL A 176 -14.12 -20.23 -0.38
CA VAL A 176 -14.93 -21.29 0.24
C VAL A 176 -14.34 -21.79 1.57
N ASP A 177 -13.10 -21.44 1.91
CA ASP A 177 -12.52 -21.76 3.21
C ASP A 177 -12.99 -20.76 4.28
N SER A 178 -13.80 -21.24 5.21
CA SER A 178 -14.33 -20.42 6.29
C SER A 178 -13.26 -19.80 7.19
N ARG A 179 -12.07 -20.40 7.29
CA ARG A 179 -10.93 -19.84 8.04
C ARG A 179 -10.39 -18.60 7.35
N HIS A 180 -10.27 -18.62 6.01
CA HIS A 180 -9.84 -17.47 5.21
C HIS A 180 -10.83 -16.32 5.30
N LEU A 181 -12.13 -16.62 5.18
CA LEU A 181 -13.20 -15.63 5.35
C LEU A 181 -13.21 -15.02 6.75
N SER A 182 -13.01 -15.85 7.79
CA SER A 182 -12.94 -15.36 9.18
C SER A 182 -11.76 -14.40 9.38
N ILE A 183 -10.58 -14.71 8.85
CA ILE A 183 -9.39 -13.83 8.91
C ILE A 183 -9.66 -12.51 8.19
N ALA A 184 -10.27 -12.55 7.01
CA ALA A 184 -10.63 -11.34 6.26
C ALA A 184 -11.63 -10.46 7.05
N ALA A 185 -12.68 -11.07 7.59
CA ALA A 185 -13.70 -10.37 8.38
C ALA A 185 -13.12 -9.72 9.65
N LEU A 186 -12.27 -10.42 10.39
CA LEU A 186 -11.59 -9.87 11.56
C LEU A 186 -10.68 -8.69 11.19
N CYS A 187 -9.95 -8.80 10.10
CA CYS A 187 -9.10 -7.69 9.64
C CYS A 187 -9.94 -6.47 9.24
N GLU A 188 -11.06 -6.66 8.53
CA GLU A 188 -11.99 -5.59 8.17
C GLU A 188 -12.62 -4.95 9.41
N GLU A 189 -13.01 -5.74 10.41
CA GLU A 189 -13.50 -5.25 11.69
C GLU A 189 -12.46 -4.37 12.40
N GLY A 190 -11.19 -4.79 12.41
CA GLY A 190 -10.09 -3.99 12.95
C GLY A 190 -9.93 -2.64 12.27
N HIS A 191 -10.14 -2.56 10.94
CA HIS A 191 -10.13 -1.28 10.21
C HIS A 191 -11.32 -0.38 10.54
N ARG A 192 -12.48 -0.96 10.90
CA ARG A 192 -13.67 -0.20 11.28
C ARG A 192 -13.65 0.25 12.74
N ALA A 193 -12.91 -0.44 13.59
CA ALA A 193 -12.86 -0.15 15.01
C ALA A 193 -12.13 1.17 15.29
N SER A 194 -12.82 2.12 15.93
CA SER A 194 -12.24 3.41 16.34
C SER A 194 -11.66 3.37 17.75
N ASP A 195 -12.15 2.46 18.61
CA ASP A 195 -11.68 2.30 19.99
C ASP A 195 -10.47 1.36 20.03
N PRO A 196 -9.33 1.79 20.62
CA PRO A 196 -8.15 0.96 20.79
C PRO A 196 -8.41 -0.38 21.50
N ARG A 197 -9.33 -0.42 22.47
CA ARG A 197 -9.69 -1.67 23.17
C ARG A 197 -10.37 -2.66 22.23
N CYS A 198 -11.26 -2.17 21.36
CA CYS A 198 -11.91 -3.00 20.34
C CYS A 198 -10.85 -3.52 19.35
N GLN A 199 -9.92 -2.67 18.90
CA GLN A 199 -8.81 -3.10 18.03
C GLN A 199 -7.94 -4.16 18.67
N ASP A 200 -7.63 -4.05 19.96
CA ASP A 200 -6.84 -5.06 20.69
C ASP A 200 -7.59 -6.39 20.82
N ALA A 201 -8.90 -6.37 21.07
CA ALA A 201 -9.71 -7.58 21.11
C ALA A 201 -9.75 -8.29 19.74
N VAL A 202 -9.94 -7.53 18.66
CA VAL A 202 -9.92 -8.05 17.29
C VAL A 202 -8.53 -8.63 16.97
N ARG A 203 -7.45 -7.94 17.34
CA ARG A 203 -6.08 -8.41 17.14
C ARG A 203 -5.84 -9.76 17.82
N GLN A 204 -6.31 -9.94 19.04
CA GLN A 204 -6.16 -11.21 19.74
C GLN A 204 -6.94 -12.35 19.06
N GLN A 205 -8.11 -12.06 18.50
CA GLN A 205 -8.89 -13.04 17.74
C GLN A 205 -8.20 -13.39 16.43
N LEU A 206 -7.70 -12.38 15.72
CA LEU A 206 -6.95 -12.54 14.46
C LEU A 206 -5.68 -13.39 14.67
N ASP A 207 -4.92 -13.12 15.73
CA ASP A 207 -3.73 -13.91 16.06
C ASP A 207 -4.07 -15.39 16.26
N ARG A 208 -5.18 -15.68 16.97
CA ARG A 208 -5.64 -17.06 17.18
C ARG A 208 -6.10 -17.71 15.88
N ALA A 209 -6.84 -17.00 15.03
CA ALA A 209 -7.31 -17.51 13.76
C ALA A 209 -6.14 -17.85 12.82
N VAL A 210 -5.14 -16.95 12.75
CA VAL A 210 -3.94 -17.19 11.93
C VAL A 210 -3.06 -18.28 12.53
N ALA A 211 -2.87 -18.32 13.86
CA ALA A 211 -2.14 -19.41 14.51
C ALA A 211 -2.78 -20.77 14.20
N ALA A 212 -4.11 -20.88 14.26
CA ALA A 212 -4.84 -22.10 13.90
C ALA A 212 -4.67 -22.46 12.41
N LEU A 213 -4.66 -21.47 11.51
CA LEU A 213 -4.44 -21.69 10.07
C LEU A 213 -3.05 -22.34 9.82
N TYR A 214 -2.03 -21.93 10.57
CA TYR A 214 -0.67 -22.47 10.50
C TYR A 214 -0.43 -23.68 11.42
N GLY A 215 -1.44 -24.17 12.12
CA GLY A 215 -1.32 -25.32 13.01
C GLY A 215 -0.52 -25.05 14.30
N LEU A 216 -0.39 -23.81 14.71
CA LEU A 216 0.28 -23.42 15.94
C LEU A 216 -0.62 -23.66 17.15
N THR A 217 -0.02 -24.13 18.25
CA THR A 217 -0.73 -24.27 19.54
C THR A 217 -0.85 -22.93 20.25
N SER A 218 -1.69 -22.89 21.32
CA SER A 218 -1.78 -21.70 22.18
C SER A 218 -0.43 -21.37 22.84
N ALA A 219 0.33 -22.37 23.24
CA ALA A 219 1.66 -22.19 23.83
C ALA A 219 2.66 -21.57 22.81
N ASP A 220 2.60 -22.00 21.55
CA ASP A 220 3.41 -21.40 20.48
C ASP A 220 3.03 -19.92 20.27
N LEU A 221 1.75 -19.63 20.25
CA LEU A 221 1.28 -18.24 20.08
C LEU A 221 1.70 -17.33 21.25
N ASP A 222 1.65 -17.84 22.49
CA ASP A 222 2.09 -17.09 23.67
C ASP A 222 3.61 -16.85 23.63
N ALA A 223 4.40 -17.83 23.17
CA ALA A 223 5.84 -17.66 22.97
C ALA A 223 6.14 -16.60 21.90
N VAL A 224 5.41 -16.62 20.77
CA VAL A 224 5.52 -15.61 19.70
C VAL A 224 5.21 -14.20 20.21
N ARG A 225 4.14 -14.04 20.99
CA ARG A 225 3.76 -12.74 21.57
C ARG A 225 4.83 -12.22 22.54
N SER A 226 5.30 -13.11 23.44
CA SER A 226 6.38 -12.77 24.36
C SER A 226 7.68 -12.36 23.66
N MET A 227 7.96 -12.94 22.50
CA MET A 227 9.10 -12.54 21.68
C MET A 227 8.91 -11.13 21.09
N LEU A 228 7.71 -10.84 20.56
CA LEU A 228 7.41 -9.53 19.97
C LEU A 228 7.42 -8.37 21.01
N GLU A 229 7.16 -8.65 22.28
CA GLU A 229 7.23 -7.65 23.37
C GLU A 229 8.67 -7.26 23.75
N LYS A 230 9.65 -8.08 23.38
CA LYS A 230 11.08 -7.87 23.70
C LYS A 230 11.86 -7.12 22.62
N ILE A 231 11.24 -6.90 21.47
CA ILE A 231 11.80 -6.25 20.29
C ILE A 231 11.25 -4.84 20.14
#